data_207da5d398b0779bef94c4f1b71478dc
#
_entry.id   207da5d398b0779bef94c4f1b71478dc
#
_cell.length_a   1.000
_cell.length_b   1.000
_cell.length_c   1.000
_cell.angle_alpha   90.00
_cell.angle_beta   90.00
_cell.angle_gamma   90.00
#
_symmetry.space_group_name_H-M   'P 1'
#
loop_
_entity.id
_entity.type
_entity.pdbx_description
1 polymer ?
#
loop_
_entity_poly.entity_id
_entity_poly.type
_entity_poly.pdbx_seq_one_letter_code
_entity_poly.pdbx_strand_id
1 'polypeptide(L)'
;MLVAGILWNAVEAVCDELTTLSLDWVTDPRNARPLTVFVELPTVDAFTYNVGDITLRCRVCAPPPGNQDASNFLLTVADKIMNSPIAVTDIRPGVMIIGGGQEMPTYDLTVRVAVRRN
;
A
#
# COMPACT_ATOMS: atom_id res chain seq x y z
N MET A 1 6.08 12.83 -24.25
CA MET A 1 5.98 12.63 -22.80
C MET A 1 4.63 12.08 -22.43
N LEU A 2 4.61 11.07 -21.63
CA LEU A 2 3.37 10.52 -21.13
C LEU A 2 2.82 11.40 -19.99
N VAL A 3 1.55 11.76 -20.09
CA VAL A 3 0.85 12.41 -18.98
C VAL A 3 0.28 11.30 -18.11
N ALA A 4 0.60 11.33 -16.83
CA ALA A 4 0.07 10.33 -15.91
C ALA A 4 -1.45 10.42 -15.86
N GLY A 5 -2.12 9.27 -15.97
CA GLY A 5 -3.55 9.20 -15.82
C GLY A 5 -3.99 9.39 -14.37
N ILE A 6 -5.28 9.59 -14.19
CA ILE A 6 -5.85 9.85 -12.85
C ILE A 6 -5.61 8.67 -11.89
N LEU A 7 -5.64 7.44 -12.40
CA LEU A 7 -5.36 6.26 -11.58
C LEU A 7 -3.90 6.21 -11.14
N TRP A 8 -2.99 6.51 -12.07
CA TRP A 8 -1.57 6.57 -11.75
C TRP A 8 -1.28 7.67 -10.73
N ASN A 9 -1.95 8.82 -10.86
CA ASN A 9 -1.79 9.92 -9.92
C ASN A 9 -2.20 9.52 -8.50
N ALA A 10 -3.24 8.69 -8.35
CA ALA A 10 -3.66 8.19 -7.06
C ALA A 10 -2.59 7.29 -6.44
N VAL A 11 -2.02 6.38 -7.23
CA VAL A 11 -0.93 5.50 -6.79
C VAL A 11 0.29 6.34 -6.38
N GLU A 12 0.66 7.30 -7.22
CA GLU A 12 1.83 8.16 -6.98
C GLU A 12 1.67 8.98 -5.72
N ALA A 13 0.47 9.50 -5.44
CA ALA A 13 0.21 10.28 -4.24
C ALA A 13 0.45 9.44 -2.98
N VAL A 14 0.02 8.19 -2.98
CA VAL A 14 0.26 7.28 -1.86
C VAL A 14 1.75 6.95 -1.75
N CYS A 15 2.41 6.65 -2.86
CA CYS A 15 3.84 6.35 -2.86
C CYS A 15 4.68 7.52 -2.36
N ASP A 16 4.32 8.75 -2.74
CA ASP A 16 5.00 9.96 -2.26
C ASP A 16 4.87 10.12 -0.74
N GLU A 17 3.69 9.83 -0.19
CA GLU A 17 3.50 9.87 1.25
C GLU A 17 4.32 8.79 1.96
N LEU A 18 4.40 7.59 1.39
CA LEU A 18 5.23 6.52 1.94
C LEU A 18 6.72 6.94 1.94
N THR A 19 7.16 7.61 0.89
CA THR A 19 8.52 8.14 0.81
C THR A 19 8.76 9.18 1.91
N THR A 20 7.80 10.06 2.12
CA THR A 20 7.87 11.07 3.18
C THR A 20 8.01 10.42 4.57
N LEU A 21 7.38 9.26 4.76
CA LEU A 21 7.47 8.49 6.00
C LEU A 21 8.75 7.66 6.09
N SER A 22 9.62 7.74 5.11
CA SER A 22 10.86 6.95 5.02
C SER A 22 10.59 5.45 4.94
N LEU A 23 9.52 5.07 4.27
CA LEU A 23 9.17 3.67 4.05
C LEU A 23 9.51 3.26 2.63
N ASP A 24 10.13 2.09 2.49
CA ASP A 24 10.39 1.49 1.17
C ASP A 24 9.10 0.93 0.61
N TRP A 25 8.82 1.20 -0.66
CA TRP A 25 7.61 0.71 -1.31
C TRP A 25 7.93 0.13 -2.69
N VAL A 26 7.08 -0.77 -3.14
CA VAL A 26 7.15 -1.38 -4.47
C VAL A 26 5.75 -1.45 -5.06
N THR A 27 5.65 -1.39 -6.38
CA THR A 27 4.37 -1.53 -7.09
C THR A 27 4.32 -2.80 -7.94
N ASP A 28 5.46 -3.44 -8.16
CA ASP A 28 5.54 -4.71 -8.90
C ASP A 28 5.51 -5.86 -7.89
N PRO A 29 4.53 -6.79 -7.98
CA PRO A 29 4.46 -7.91 -7.03
C PRO A 29 5.70 -8.80 -7.05
N ARG A 30 6.46 -8.81 -8.15
CA ARG A 30 7.70 -9.58 -8.22
C ARG A 30 8.81 -9.00 -7.33
N ASN A 31 8.68 -7.75 -6.94
CA ASN A 31 9.63 -7.05 -6.09
C ASN A 31 9.18 -7.02 -4.62
N ALA A 32 8.04 -7.60 -4.30
CA ALA A 32 7.56 -7.66 -2.92
C ALA A 32 8.55 -8.49 -2.09
N ARG A 33 9.02 -7.91 -0.98
CA ARG A 33 10.01 -8.52 -0.11
C ARG A 33 9.81 -8.02 1.32
N PRO A 34 10.42 -8.71 2.31
CA PRO A 34 10.35 -8.22 3.69
C PRO A 34 10.81 -6.78 3.83
N LEU A 35 10.20 -6.07 4.76
CA LEU A 35 10.49 -4.68 5.12
C LEU A 35 10.10 -3.67 4.02
N THR A 36 9.19 -4.04 3.13
CA THR A 36 8.65 -3.12 2.12
C THR A 36 7.13 -3.02 2.22
N VAL A 37 6.58 -1.97 1.62
CA VAL A 37 5.15 -1.80 1.44
C VAL A 37 4.84 -2.06 -0.03
N PHE A 38 4.03 -3.08 -0.29
CA PHE A 38 3.59 -3.37 -1.66
C PHE A 38 2.28 -2.63 -1.92
N VAL A 39 2.32 -1.68 -2.85
CA VAL A 39 1.15 -0.89 -3.26
C VAL A 39 0.50 -1.59 -4.45
N GLU A 40 -0.69 -2.13 -4.24
CA GLU A 40 -1.40 -2.88 -5.28
C GLU A 40 -2.09 -1.94 -6.28
N LEU A 41 -2.56 -2.53 -7.38
CA LEU A 41 -3.32 -1.79 -8.37
C LEU A 41 -4.60 -1.21 -7.76
N PRO A 42 -4.98 0.01 -8.15
CA PRO A 42 -6.15 0.64 -7.59
C PRO A 42 -7.46 -0.02 -8.05
N THR A 43 -8.44 0.01 -7.16
CA THR A 43 -9.82 -0.34 -7.46
C THR A 43 -10.63 0.94 -7.53
N VAL A 44 -11.43 1.09 -8.56
CA VAL A 44 -12.29 2.26 -8.72
C VAL A 44 -13.67 1.91 -8.17
N ASP A 45 -14.05 2.56 -7.05
CA ASP A 45 -15.33 2.28 -6.40
C ASP A 45 -16.46 3.09 -7.01
N ALA A 46 -16.18 4.33 -7.36
CA ALA A 46 -17.14 5.21 -8.04
C ALA A 46 -16.38 6.23 -8.86
N PHE A 47 -16.86 6.50 -10.05
CA PHE A 47 -16.20 7.46 -10.94
C PHE A 47 -17.24 8.19 -11.79
N THR A 48 -17.23 9.50 -11.71
CA THR A 48 -17.96 10.37 -12.65
C THR A 48 -16.92 11.03 -13.56
N TYR A 49 -17.37 11.85 -14.47
CA TYR A 49 -16.54 12.46 -15.50
C TYR A 49 -15.21 13.04 -14.95
N ASN A 50 -15.23 13.66 -13.78
CA ASN A 50 -14.07 14.37 -13.24
C ASN A 50 -13.75 14.08 -11.78
N VAL A 51 -14.51 13.24 -11.11
CA VAL A 51 -14.31 12.92 -9.70
C VAL A 51 -14.43 11.41 -9.50
N GLY A 52 -13.54 10.83 -8.73
CA GLY A 52 -13.59 9.40 -8.44
C GLY A 52 -13.16 9.07 -7.04
N ASP A 53 -13.72 7.98 -6.53
CA ASP A 53 -13.26 7.32 -5.31
C ASP A 53 -12.44 6.10 -5.72
N ILE A 54 -11.20 6.07 -5.28
CA ILE A 54 -10.26 5.01 -5.62
C ILE A 54 -9.78 4.37 -4.34
N THR A 55 -9.78 3.05 -4.32
CA THR A 55 -9.28 2.26 -3.20
C THR A 55 -7.98 1.59 -3.61
N LEU A 56 -6.97 1.72 -2.76
CA LEU A 56 -5.67 1.07 -2.92
C LEU A 56 -5.45 0.17 -1.72
N ARG A 57 -4.85 -0.99 -1.96
CA ARG A 57 -4.41 -1.83 -0.85
C ARG A 57 -2.89 -1.72 -0.75
N CYS A 58 -2.43 -1.29 0.42
CA CYS A 58 -1.02 -1.22 0.75
C CYS A 58 -0.71 -2.38 1.70
N ARG A 59 0.13 -3.30 1.26
CA ARG A 59 0.49 -4.48 2.02
C ARG A 59 1.86 -4.30 2.63
N VAL A 60 1.90 -4.12 3.94
CA VAL A 60 3.17 -4.04 4.68
C VAL A 60 3.71 -5.44 4.86
N CYS A 61 4.91 -5.69 4.38
CA CYS A 61 5.50 -7.03 4.35
C CYS A 61 6.54 -7.18 5.47
N ALA A 62 6.45 -8.26 6.23
CA ALA A 62 7.37 -8.57 7.31
C ALA A 62 8.15 -9.84 7.03
N PRO A 63 9.33 -10.01 7.67
CA PRO A 63 10.13 -11.24 7.47
C PRO A 63 9.40 -12.49 7.93
N PRO A 64 9.42 -13.56 7.11
CA PRO A 64 8.95 -14.87 7.59
C PRO A 64 9.96 -15.41 8.63
N PRO A 65 9.52 -16.26 9.55
CA PRO A 65 8.23 -16.91 9.64
C PRO A 65 7.16 -16.19 10.47
N GLY A 66 7.29 -14.90 10.74
CA GLY A 66 6.25 -14.19 11.47
C GLY A 66 6.37 -14.35 12.97
N ASN A 67 7.51 -13.94 13.51
CA ASN A 67 7.78 -13.92 14.94
C ASN A 67 7.36 -12.58 15.56
N GLN A 68 7.70 -12.37 16.81
CA GLN A 68 7.38 -11.12 17.52
C GLN A 68 8.01 -9.89 16.85
N ASP A 69 9.21 -10.03 16.31
CA ASP A 69 9.88 -8.92 15.61
C ASP A 69 9.11 -8.53 14.35
N ALA A 70 8.60 -9.52 13.61
CA ALA A 70 7.76 -9.27 12.43
C ALA A 70 6.48 -8.54 12.84
N SER A 71 5.81 -8.98 13.92
CA SER A 71 4.61 -8.32 14.42
C SER A 71 4.90 -6.88 14.84
N ASN A 72 6.00 -6.65 15.54
CA ASN A 72 6.39 -5.30 15.96
C ASN A 72 6.64 -4.40 14.75
N PHE A 73 7.27 -4.91 13.71
CA PHE A 73 7.49 -4.16 12.48
C PHE A 73 6.16 -3.77 11.83
N LEU A 74 5.26 -4.74 11.67
CA LEU A 74 3.96 -4.48 11.04
C LEU A 74 3.15 -3.44 11.80
N LEU A 75 3.08 -3.56 13.12
CA LEU A 75 2.35 -2.61 13.95
C LEU A 75 2.97 -1.21 13.90
N THR A 76 4.30 -1.13 13.95
CA THR A 76 5.01 0.15 13.91
C THR A 76 4.77 0.88 12.59
N VAL A 77 4.86 0.16 11.47
CA VAL A 77 4.63 0.76 10.15
C VAL A 77 3.17 1.17 9.98
N ALA A 78 2.24 0.33 10.44
CA ALA A 78 0.81 0.65 10.37
C ALA A 78 0.49 1.93 11.17
N ASP A 79 1.04 2.06 12.38
CA ASP A 79 0.88 3.27 13.18
C ASP A 79 1.44 4.50 12.45
N LYS A 80 2.58 4.37 11.83
CA LYS A 80 3.22 5.45 11.07
C LYS A 80 2.31 5.92 9.94
N ILE A 81 1.72 4.99 9.19
CA ILE A 81 0.82 5.31 8.09
C ILE A 81 -0.48 5.93 8.60
N MET A 82 -1.04 5.40 9.70
CA MET A 82 -2.27 5.97 10.29
C MET A 82 -2.09 7.37 10.82
N ASN A 83 -0.86 7.74 11.21
CA ASN A 83 -0.56 9.09 11.68
C ASN A 83 -0.18 10.05 10.56
N SER A 84 -0.26 9.59 9.32
CA SER A 84 0.03 10.40 8.13
C SER A 84 -1.26 10.91 7.49
N PRO A 85 -1.17 11.76 6.44
CA PRO A 85 -2.36 12.19 5.69
C PRO A 85 -3.03 11.08 4.87
N ILE A 86 -2.45 9.89 4.82
CA ILE A 86 -3.04 8.76 4.09
C ILE A 86 -4.34 8.32 4.79
N ALA A 87 -5.44 8.29 4.06
CA ALA A 87 -6.75 7.91 4.59
C ALA A 87 -6.88 6.39 4.60
N VAL A 88 -6.69 5.79 5.76
CA VAL A 88 -6.81 4.34 5.96
C VAL A 88 -8.22 4.03 6.45
N THR A 89 -8.93 3.13 5.75
CA THR A 89 -10.30 2.75 6.11
C THR A 89 -10.38 1.40 6.80
N ASP A 90 -9.36 0.56 6.64
CA ASP A 90 -9.39 -0.82 7.10
C ASP A 90 -7.96 -1.35 7.19
N ILE A 91 -7.67 -2.16 8.20
CA ILE A 91 -6.38 -2.84 8.35
C ILE A 91 -6.66 -4.28 8.73
N ARG A 92 -6.09 -5.24 7.97
CA ARG A 92 -6.27 -6.66 8.21
C ARG A 92 -4.97 -7.42 8.06
N PRO A 93 -4.71 -8.41 8.90
CA PRO A 93 -3.56 -9.30 8.69
C PRO A 93 -3.76 -10.14 7.44
N GLY A 94 -2.66 -10.46 6.76
CA GLY A 94 -2.69 -11.27 5.55
C GLY A 94 -1.38 -12.01 5.36
N VAL A 95 -1.28 -12.67 4.21
CA VAL A 95 -0.09 -13.45 3.84
C VAL A 95 0.15 -13.28 2.35
N MET A 96 1.41 -13.15 1.96
CA MET A 96 1.83 -13.22 0.56
C MET A 96 2.74 -14.42 0.36
N ILE A 97 2.57 -15.10 -0.77
CA ILE A 97 3.49 -16.17 -1.17
C ILE A 97 4.59 -15.55 -2.02
N ILE A 98 5.83 -15.70 -1.59
CA ILE A 98 6.99 -15.20 -2.31
C ILE A 98 7.76 -16.36 -2.96
N GLY A 99 8.84 -16.04 -3.69
CA GLY A 99 9.64 -17.03 -4.39
C GLY A 99 10.01 -18.22 -3.52
N GLY A 100 9.89 -19.43 -4.05
CA GLY A 100 10.11 -20.66 -3.30
C GLY A 100 8.91 -21.14 -2.49
N GLY A 101 7.75 -20.50 -2.63
CA GLY A 101 6.54 -20.88 -1.91
C GLY A 101 6.50 -20.49 -0.45
N GLN A 102 7.42 -19.63 -0.01
CA GLN A 102 7.48 -19.19 1.37
C GLN A 102 6.38 -18.16 1.66
N GLU A 103 5.69 -18.32 2.80
CA GLU A 103 4.67 -17.38 3.24
C GLU A 103 5.29 -16.20 3.97
N MET A 104 4.95 -15.01 3.52
CA MET A 104 5.43 -13.76 4.11
C MET A 104 4.25 -13.07 4.80
N PRO A 105 4.31 -12.85 6.13
CA PRO A 105 3.21 -12.18 6.82
C PRO A 105 3.08 -10.74 6.38
N THR A 106 1.85 -10.28 6.25
CA THR A 106 1.57 -8.90 5.84
C THR A 106 0.51 -8.27 6.74
N TYR A 107 0.45 -6.95 6.68
CA TYR A 107 -0.63 -6.16 7.24
C TYR A 107 -1.22 -5.36 6.09
N ASP A 108 -2.46 -5.66 5.74
CA ASP A 108 -3.10 -5.11 4.55
C ASP A 108 -3.92 -3.89 4.94
N LEU A 109 -3.49 -2.71 4.48
CA LEU A 109 -4.17 -1.46 4.75
C LEU A 109 -4.96 -1.05 3.51
N THR A 110 -6.26 -0.83 3.68
CA THR A 110 -7.10 -0.29 2.62
C THR A 110 -7.04 1.23 2.71
N VAL A 111 -6.58 1.85 1.63
CA VAL A 111 -6.38 3.29 1.54
C VAL A 111 -7.36 3.87 0.53
N ARG A 112 -8.03 4.93 0.91
CA ARG A 112 -8.98 5.61 0.04
C ARG A 112 -8.39 6.92 -0.47
N VAL A 113 -8.46 7.11 -1.78
CA VAL A 113 -7.97 8.32 -2.43
C VAL A 113 -9.10 8.93 -3.25
N ALA A 114 -9.44 10.17 -2.93
CA ALA A 114 -10.36 10.93 -3.75
C ALA A 114 -9.54 11.62 -4.86
N VAL A 115 -9.95 11.45 -6.09
CA VAL A 115 -9.23 12.02 -7.24
C VAL A 115 -10.16 12.91 -8.04
N ARG A 116 -9.57 13.95 -8.62
CA ARG A 116 -10.30 14.89 -9.45
C ARG A 116 -9.51 15.13 -10.73
N ARG A 117 -10.23 15.07 -11.84
CA ARG A 117 -9.67 15.41 -13.15
C ARG A 117 -9.85 16.90 -13.39
N ASN A 118 -8.75 17.57 -13.70
CA ASN A 118 -8.78 18.99 -14.01
C ASN A 118 -8.99 19.22 -15.50
#